data_d97d87aaf15ca1463de9ecf4f8f6dc67
#
_entry.id   d97d87aaf15ca1463de9ecf4f8f6dc67
#
_cell.length_a   1.000
_cell.length_b   1.000
_cell.length_c   1.000
_cell.angle_alpha   90.00
_cell.angle_beta   90.00
_cell.angle_gamma   90.00
#
_symmetry.space_group_name_H-M   'P 1'
#
loop_
_entity.id
_entity.type
_entity.pdbx_description
1 polymer ?
#
loop_
_entity_poly.entity_id
_entity_poly.type
_entity_poly.pdbx_seq_one_letter_code
_entity_poly.pdbx_strand_id
1 'polypeptide(L)'
;MNCGIYDQSVPNERAVHNLEHGAVWITYQPSLPQSEVSQLRAFVDKQAMVPSAEGAASRYMDLTPYPGLPSPIVISSWGFQLKVSSPADPRLQQFVNKFRASPTYTPEYGSACTEGVGTPLQT
;
A
#
# COMPACT_ATOMS: atom_id res chain seq x y z
N MET A 1 8.66 -9.28 0.97
CA MET A 1 7.41 -9.36 1.76
C MET A 1 6.23 -9.49 0.82
N ASN A 2 5.24 -10.28 1.20
CA ASN A 2 4.02 -10.35 0.41
C ASN A 2 3.22 -9.06 0.55
N CYS A 3 2.70 -8.57 -0.56
CA CYS A 3 1.80 -7.41 -0.54
C CYS A 3 0.46 -7.77 0.08
N GLY A 4 -0.16 -6.84 0.75
CA GLY A 4 -1.48 -7.01 1.33
C GLY A 4 -1.72 -6.16 2.56
N ILE A 5 -2.76 -6.51 3.29
CA ILE A 5 -3.20 -5.79 4.48
C ILE A 5 -2.64 -6.48 5.71
N TYR A 6 -2.01 -5.70 6.59
CA TYR A 6 -1.44 -6.17 7.84
C TYR A 6 -2.03 -5.36 9.00
N ASP A 7 -2.27 -6.00 10.13
CA ASP A 7 -2.77 -5.32 11.34
C ASP A 7 -1.66 -5.01 12.34
N GLN A 8 -0.42 -5.29 11.98
CA GLN A 8 0.77 -5.02 12.77
C GLN A 8 1.80 -4.30 11.92
N SER A 9 2.66 -3.53 12.58
CA SER A 9 3.78 -2.88 11.90
C SER A 9 4.69 -3.93 11.28
N VAL A 10 5.21 -3.62 10.10
CA VAL A 10 6.16 -4.48 9.40
C VAL A 10 7.53 -3.82 9.37
N PRO A 11 8.62 -4.60 9.24
CA PRO A 11 9.95 -4.02 9.07
C PRO A 11 10.00 -3.12 7.84
N ASN A 12 10.58 -1.91 8.00
CA ASN A 12 10.64 -0.92 6.93
C ASN A 12 11.33 -1.46 5.68
N GLU A 13 12.43 -2.17 5.85
CA GLU A 13 13.20 -2.70 4.74
C GLU A 13 12.38 -3.67 3.87
N ARG A 14 11.45 -4.39 4.46
CA ARG A 14 10.56 -5.30 3.71
C ARG A 14 9.54 -4.53 2.90
N ALA A 15 8.93 -3.50 3.50
CA ALA A 15 7.97 -2.67 2.80
C ALA A 15 8.65 -1.86 1.69
N VAL A 16 9.82 -1.30 1.94
CA VAL A 16 10.60 -0.58 0.94
C VAL A 16 10.96 -1.48 -0.23
N HIS A 17 11.30 -2.75 0.03
CA HIS A 17 11.56 -3.70 -1.03
C HIS A 17 10.32 -3.91 -1.91
N ASN A 18 9.13 -3.95 -1.31
CA ASN A 18 7.89 -4.00 -2.10
C ASN A 18 7.73 -2.75 -2.99
N LEU A 19 8.14 -1.58 -2.50
CA LEU A 19 8.11 -0.36 -3.33
C LEU A 19 9.00 -0.50 -4.56
N GLU A 20 10.14 -1.15 -4.44
CA GLU A 20 11.01 -1.41 -5.60
C GLU A 20 10.32 -2.28 -6.65
N HIS A 21 9.40 -3.14 -6.23
CA HIS A 21 8.63 -4.01 -7.12
C HIS A 21 7.39 -3.33 -7.68
N GLY A 22 7.09 -2.11 -7.25
CA GLY A 22 5.96 -1.35 -7.76
C GLY A 22 4.79 -1.24 -6.81
N ALA A 23 4.93 -1.69 -5.57
CA ALA A 23 3.86 -1.58 -4.58
C ALA A 23 3.64 -0.13 -4.16
N VAL A 24 2.40 0.17 -3.82
CA VAL A 24 2.00 1.39 -3.12
C VAL A 24 1.72 1.00 -1.68
N TRP A 25 2.33 1.72 -0.75
CA TRP A 25 2.25 1.42 0.68
C TRP A 25 1.45 2.50 1.40
N ILE A 26 0.29 2.12 1.92
CA ILE A 26 -0.52 3.00 2.75
C ILE A 26 -0.20 2.70 4.21
N THR A 27 0.20 3.72 4.96
CA THR A 27 0.46 3.64 6.38
C THR A 27 -0.53 4.51 7.14
N TYR A 28 -0.90 4.09 8.35
CA TYR A 28 -1.79 4.88 9.20
C TYR A 28 -1.30 4.85 10.64
N GLN A 29 -1.60 5.91 11.38
CA GLN A 29 -1.27 5.94 12.80
C GLN A 29 -2.09 4.89 13.55
N PRO A 30 -1.50 4.16 14.51
CA PRO A 30 -2.25 3.18 15.31
C PRO A 30 -3.45 3.76 16.05
N SER A 31 -3.44 5.08 16.28
CA SER A 31 -4.56 5.79 16.91
C SER A 31 -5.70 6.14 15.96
N LEU A 32 -5.56 5.85 14.66
CA LEU A 32 -6.63 6.14 13.70
C LEU A 32 -7.89 5.38 14.08
N PRO A 33 -9.09 6.03 14.09
CA PRO A 33 -10.32 5.35 14.42
C PRO A 33 -10.55 4.09 13.58
N GLN A 34 -11.07 3.05 14.19
CA GLN A 34 -11.28 1.77 13.52
C GLN A 34 -12.18 1.90 12.29
N SER A 35 -13.16 2.82 12.32
CA SER A 35 -14.01 3.08 11.16
C SER A 35 -13.21 3.58 9.96
N GLU A 36 -12.18 4.39 10.19
CA GLU A 36 -11.32 4.89 9.14
C GLU A 36 -10.34 3.83 8.65
N VAL A 37 -9.84 2.99 9.56
CA VAL A 37 -9.02 1.83 9.18
C VAL A 37 -9.82 0.90 8.27
N SER A 38 -11.09 0.67 8.60
CA SER A 38 -11.99 -0.15 7.77
C SER A 38 -12.20 0.46 6.38
N GLN A 39 -12.28 1.79 6.29
CA GLN A 39 -12.36 2.47 5.00
C GLN A 39 -11.09 2.27 4.16
N LEU A 40 -9.92 2.32 4.80
CA LEU A 40 -8.65 2.06 4.11
C LEU A 40 -8.58 0.62 3.61
N ARG A 41 -9.04 -0.34 4.42
CA ARG A 41 -9.10 -1.74 4.00
C ARG A 41 -10.01 -1.92 2.79
N ALA A 42 -11.20 -1.29 2.82
CA ALA A 42 -12.13 -1.34 1.70
C ALA A 42 -11.52 -0.71 0.45
N PHE A 43 -10.78 0.39 0.60
CA PHE A 43 -10.07 1.02 -0.51
C PHE A 43 -9.05 0.07 -1.14
N VAL A 44 -8.25 -0.61 -0.33
CA VAL A 44 -7.25 -1.57 -0.82
C VAL A 44 -7.94 -2.75 -1.51
N ASP A 45 -9.00 -3.29 -0.93
CA ASP A 45 -9.76 -4.38 -1.53
C ASP A 45 -10.32 -3.98 -2.89
N LYS A 46 -10.80 -2.75 -3.01
CA LYS A 46 -11.31 -2.24 -4.29
C LYS A 46 -10.19 -2.16 -5.33
N GLN A 47 -9.00 -1.74 -4.94
CA GLN A 47 -7.85 -1.72 -5.85
C GLN A 47 -7.47 -3.13 -6.28
N ALA A 48 -7.62 -4.10 -5.39
CA ALA A 48 -7.36 -5.50 -5.68
C ALA A 48 -8.22 -6.05 -6.80
N MET A 49 -9.39 -5.46 -7.05
CA MET A 49 -10.29 -5.89 -8.11
C MET A 49 -9.96 -5.29 -9.48
N VAL A 50 -9.02 -4.33 -9.51
CA VAL A 50 -8.56 -3.71 -10.76
C VAL A 50 -7.33 -4.47 -11.22
N PRO A 51 -7.35 -5.09 -12.41
CA PRO A 51 -6.18 -5.81 -12.92
C PRO A 51 -4.98 -4.88 -13.02
N SER A 52 -3.83 -5.32 -12.52
CA SER A 52 -2.57 -4.64 -12.73
C SER A 52 -1.94 -5.13 -14.04
N ALA A 53 -0.88 -4.48 -14.47
CA ALA A 53 -0.11 -4.93 -15.63
C ALA A 53 0.38 -6.38 -15.48
N GLU A 54 0.53 -6.84 -14.23
CA GLU A 54 0.95 -8.20 -13.92
C GLU A 54 -0.24 -9.17 -13.78
N GLY A 55 -1.46 -8.70 -14.03
CA GLY A 55 -2.65 -9.53 -14.05
C GLY A 55 -3.12 -10.02 -12.69
N ALA A 56 -2.57 -9.52 -11.61
CA ALA A 56 -2.92 -10.01 -10.29
C ALA A 56 -3.52 -8.90 -9.44
N ALA A 57 -4.79 -9.07 -9.13
CA ALA A 57 -5.51 -8.22 -8.19
C ALA A 57 -4.76 -8.19 -6.84
N SER A 58 -5.04 -7.31 -5.97
CA SER A 58 -4.46 -7.10 -4.64
C SER A 58 -2.93 -6.92 -4.59
N ARG A 59 -2.25 -7.17 -5.65
CA ARG A 59 -0.80 -7.07 -5.69
C ARG A 59 -0.38 -5.64 -5.83
N TYR A 60 0.83 -5.36 -5.31
CA TYR A 60 1.42 -4.03 -5.37
C TYR A 60 0.66 -3.01 -4.52
N MET A 61 -0.08 -3.49 -3.50
CA MET A 61 -0.71 -2.66 -2.47
C MET A 61 -0.39 -3.21 -1.10
N ASP A 62 0.13 -2.36 -0.21
CA ASP A 62 0.35 -2.69 1.20
C ASP A 62 -0.42 -1.69 2.07
N LEU A 63 -1.00 -2.19 3.16
CA LEU A 63 -1.64 -1.36 4.18
C LEU A 63 -1.18 -1.85 5.55
N THR A 64 -0.51 -1.01 6.30
CA THR A 64 0.00 -1.36 7.63
C THR A 64 -0.14 -0.19 8.60
N PRO A 65 -0.29 -0.45 9.91
CA PRO A 65 -0.09 0.60 10.89
C PRO A 65 1.38 1.03 10.93
N TYR A 66 1.63 2.27 11.33
CA TYR A 66 2.99 2.81 11.44
C TYR A 66 3.03 3.85 12.53
N PRO A 67 3.62 3.56 13.69
CA PRO A 67 3.73 4.53 14.79
C PRO A 67 4.59 5.73 14.40
N GLY A 68 4.22 6.91 14.87
CA GLY A 68 5.04 8.10 14.71
C GLY A 68 4.94 8.79 13.36
N LEU A 69 3.90 8.53 12.59
CA LEU A 69 3.70 9.22 11.32
C LEU A 69 3.48 10.72 11.54
N PRO A 70 3.94 11.56 10.58
CA PRO A 70 3.73 13.03 10.64
C PRO A 70 2.29 13.44 10.34
N SER A 71 1.46 12.54 9.82
CA SER A 71 0.04 12.77 9.55
C SER A 71 -0.73 11.47 9.80
N PRO A 72 -2.07 11.53 9.89
CA PRO A 72 -2.86 10.33 10.17
C PRO A 72 -2.65 9.20 9.16
N ILE A 73 -2.47 9.54 7.89
CA ILE A 73 -2.30 8.58 6.79
C ILE A 73 -1.19 9.08 5.88
N VAL A 74 -0.32 8.17 5.46
CA VAL A 74 0.73 8.46 4.48
C VAL A 74 0.69 7.37 3.42
N ILE A 75 0.68 7.75 2.14
CA ILE A 75 0.76 6.82 1.02
C ILE A 75 2.10 7.02 0.32
N SER A 76 2.79 5.93 0.06
CA SER A 76 4.16 5.96 -0.46
C SER A 76 4.32 5.02 -1.65
N SER A 77 5.19 5.42 -2.56
CA SER A 77 5.72 4.56 -3.61
C SER A 77 7.22 4.79 -3.70
N TRP A 78 7.90 4.13 -4.62
CA TRP A 78 9.34 4.36 -4.79
C TRP A 78 9.60 5.82 -5.20
N GLY A 79 10.23 6.57 -4.31
CA GLY A 79 10.62 7.97 -4.55
C GLY A 79 9.53 9.01 -4.36
N PHE A 80 8.30 8.61 -4.01
CA PHE A 80 7.18 9.55 -3.87
C PHE A 80 6.36 9.26 -2.62
N GLN A 81 5.81 10.31 -2.02
CA GLN A 81 5.03 10.19 -0.80
C GLN A 81 3.99 11.30 -0.73
N LEU A 82 2.81 10.99 -0.21
CA LEU A 82 1.73 11.95 -0.01
C LEU A 82 1.14 11.74 1.38
N LYS A 83 0.93 12.85 2.09
CA LYS A 83 0.29 12.85 3.41
C LYS A 83 -1.17 13.28 3.26
N VAL A 84 -2.08 12.54 3.87
CA VAL A 84 -3.50 12.88 3.87
C VAL A 84 -4.08 12.73 5.26
N SER A 85 -5.22 13.36 5.51
CA SER A 85 -5.89 13.33 6.81
C SER A 85 -7.10 12.42 6.84
N SER A 86 -7.61 11.99 5.69
CA SER A 86 -8.84 11.24 5.58
C SER A 86 -8.70 10.08 4.61
N PRO A 87 -9.28 8.90 4.93
CA PRO A 87 -9.32 7.79 3.99
C PRO A 87 -10.22 8.05 2.78
N ALA A 88 -11.03 9.11 2.81
CA ALA A 88 -11.89 9.51 1.69
C ALA A 88 -11.21 10.51 0.74
N ASP A 89 -9.95 10.86 0.98
CA ASP A 89 -9.23 11.83 0.14
C ASP A 89 -9.05 11.26 -1.28
N PRO A 90 -9.57 11.95 -2.32
CA PRO A 90 -9.50 11.44 -3.70
C PRO A 90 -8.06 11.33 -4.22
N ARG A 91 -7.10 12.00 -3.59
CA ARG A 91 -5.70 11.90 -4.00
C ARG A 91 -5.11 10.51 -3.75
N LEU A 92 -5.69 9.72 -2.83
CA LEU A 92 -5.28 8.33 -2.64
C LEU A 92 -5.44 7.54 -3.93
N GLN A 93 -6.60 7.65 -4.58
CA GLN A 93 -6.85 6.96 -5.84
C GLN A 93 -5.96 7.48 -6.96
N GLN A 94 -5.74 8.78 -7.00
CA GLN A 94 -4.86 9.40 -8.00
C GLN A 94 -3.43 8.88 -7.84
N PHE A 95 -2.96 8.75 -6.61
CA PHE A 95 -1.62 8.24 -6.31
C PHE A 95 -1.48 6.78 -6.77
N VAL A 96 -2.46 5.95 -6.44
CA VAL A 96 -2.46 4.54 -6.86
C VAL A 96 -2.43 4.43 -8.38
N ASN A 97 -3.28 5.20 -9.06
CA ASN A 97 -3.36 5.16 -10.52
C ASN A 97 -2.03 5.53 -11.19
N LYS A 98 -1.28 6.45 -10.58
CA LYS A 98 -0.02 6.93 -11.15
C LYS A 98 1.16 6.01 -10.86
N PHE A 99 1.24 5.46 -9.67
CA PHE A 99 2.46 4.82 -9.18
C PHE A 99 2.39 3.30 -9.05
N ARG A 100 1.21 2.71 -8.91
CA ARG A 100 1.12 1.26 -8.70
C ARG A 100 1.58 0.51 -9.94
N ALA A 101 2.61 -0.34 -9.77
CA ALA A 101 3.18 -1.16 -10.84
C ALA A 101 3.51 -0.33 -12.09
N SER A 102 4.02 0.89 -11.89
CA SER A 102 4.34 1.79 -13.01
C SER A 102 5.67 1.41 -13.64
N PRO A 103 5.72 1.15 -14.97
CA PRO A 103 7.00 0.88 -15.63
C PRO A 103 7.94 2.10 -15.61
N THR A 104 7.39 3.30 -15.44
CA THR A 104 8.19 4.53 -15.42
C THR A 104 8.89 4.75 -14.08
N TYR A 105 8.21 4.43 -12.96
CA TYR A 105 8.68 4.77 -11.61
C TYR A 105 9.10 3.57 -10.78
N THR A 106 9.04 2.36 -11.32
CA THR A 106 9.34 1.13 -10.58
C THR A 106 10.70 0.59 -10.97
N PRO A 107 11.70 0.61 -10.05
CA PRO A 107 13.05 0.13 -10.36
C PRO A 107 13.12 -1.32 -10.81
N GLU A 108 12.30 -2.19 -10.18
CA GLU A 108 12.28 -3.62 -10.46
C GLU A 108 10.92 -4.02 -11.05
N TYR A 109 10.47 -3.26 -12.05
CA TYR A 109 9.21 -3.52 -12.72
C TYR A 109 9.14 -4.97 -13.22
N GLY A 110 8.00 -5.61 -12.96
CA GLY A 110 7.78 -7.00 -13.33
C GLY A 110 8.13 -8.00 -12.23
N SER A 111 8.76 -7.56 -11.14
CA SER A 111 9.04 -8.44 -10.01
C SER A 111 7.76 -8.70 -9.20
N ALA A 112 7.60 -9.94 -8.73
CA ALA A 112 6.39 -10.34 -8.01
C ALA A 112 6.34 -9.74 -6.61
N CYS A 113 5.11 -9.48 -6.14
CA CYS A 113 4.81 -9.02 -4.79
C CYS A 113 4.20 -10.16 -3.95
N THR A 114 4.48 -11.39 -4.31
CA THR A 114 3.99 -12.61 -3.69
C THR A 114 5.13 -13.60 -3.52
N GLU A 115 4.86 -14.70 -2.81
CA GLU A 115 5.84 -15.76 -2.56
C GLU A 115 7.04 -15.30 -1.72
N GLY A 116 6.86 -14.20 -0.99
CA GLY A 116 7.84 -13.69 -0.05
C GLY A 116 7.49 -14.03 1.38
N VAL A 117 8.04 -13.26 2.33
CA VAL A 117 7.74 -13.40 3.76
C VAL A 117 6.50 -12.59 4.13
N GLY A 118 5.87 -12.96 5.24
CA GLY A 118 4.71 -12.26 5.78
C GLY A 118 3.40 -12.92 5.37
N THR A 119 2.40 -12.78 6.23
CA THR A 119 1.06 -13.32 6.02
C THR A 119 0.05 -12.19 6.14
N PRO A 120 -0.42 -11.64 5.01
CA PRO A 120 -1.45 -10.59 5.05
C PRO A 120 -2.76 -11.11 5.60
N LEU A 121 -3.55 -10.20 6.14
CA LEU A 121 -4.92 -10.52 6.53
C LEU A 121 -5.73 -10.85 5.28
N GLN A 122 -6.62 -11.80 5.44
CA GLN A 122 -7.62 -12.11 4.42
C GLN A 122 -8.84 -11.22 4.66
N THR A 123 -9.33 -10.63 3.61
CA THR A 123 -10.47 -9.71 3.68
C THR A 123 -11.64 -10.24 2.87
#